data_b5c115238e93f3840b39a971379cc172
#
_entry.id   b5c115238e93f3840b39a971379cc172
#
_cell.length_a   1.000
_cell.length_b   1.000
_cell.length_c   1.000
_cell.angle_alpha   90.00
_cell.angle_beta   90.00
_cell.angle_gamma   90.00
#
_symmetry.space_group_name_H-M   'P 1'
#
loop_
_entity.id
_entity.type
_entity.pdbx_description
1 polymer ?
#
loop_
_entity_poly.entity_id
_entity_poly.type
_entity_poly.pdbx_seq_one_letter_code
_entity_poly.pdbx_strand_id
1 'polypeptide(L)'
;LFDGRREAKSLKGEGFVRNEERWLRWGALLTGAAALLHLAIIFGGPDWYRFFGAGERMARLSARGSIYPTIITVSIALILGLWALYGLSGAGVIRRLPLLRPALLLIAGVYFARGALGIPLVLFVDGPYTNELKGRMTFVFVSSLVCILLGFCYARGAARVWRRRV
;
A
#
# COMPACT_ATOMS: atom_id res chain seq x y z
N LEU A 1 -37.03 -24.74 -18.58
CA LEU A 1 -36.06 -23.87 -19.35
C LEU A 1 -35.66 -22.58 -18.65
N PHE A 2 -36.30 -22.22 -17.52
CA PHE A 2 -36.03 -20.94 -16.78
C PHE A 2 -35.00 -21.09 -15.65
N ASP A 3 -34.66 -22.30 -15.24
CA ASP A 3 -33.82 -22.54 -14.05
C ASP A 3 -32.32 -22.39 -14.33
N GLY A 4 -31.82 -22.86 -15.44
CA GLY A 4 -30.39 -22.82 -15.77
C GLY A 4 -29.79 -21.40 -15.94
N ARG A 5 -30.61 -20.40 -16.26
CA ARG A 5 -30.15 -18.99 -16.35
C ARG A 5 -29.96 -18.32 -14.98
N ARG A 6 -30.76 -18.71 -14.00
CA ARG A 6 -30.65 -18.22 -12.62
C ARG A 6 -29.43 -18.82 -11.92
N GLU A 7 -29.19 -20.11 -12.10
CA GLU A 7 -28.01 -20.81 -11.58
C GLU A 7 -26.71 -20.25 -12.18
N ALA A 8 -26.65 -20.09 -13.49
CA ALA A 8 -25.46 -19.49 -14.14
C ALA A 8 -25.16 -18.06 -13.68
N LYS A 9 -26.20 -17.26 -13.39
CA LYS A 9 -26.04 -15.90 -12.85
C LYS A 9 -25.58 -15.90 -11.39
N SER A 10 -26.04 -16.88 -10.59
CA SER A 10 -25.61 -17.08 -9.19
C SER A 10 -24.15 -17.50 -9.13
N LEU A 11 -23.75 -18.52 -9.89
CA LEU A 11 -22.36 -19.00 -9.94
C LEU A 11 -21.37 -17.92 -10.41
N LYS A 12 -21.78 -17.11 -11.39
CA LYS A 12 -20.97 -15.99 -11.88
C LYS A 12 -20.84 -14.88 -10.84
N GLY A 13 -21.90 -14.63 -10.05
CA GLY A 13 -21.88 -13.68 -8.93
C GLY A 13 -20.97 -14.14 -7.80
N GLU A 14 -21.05 -15.41 -7.40
CA GLU A 14 -20.21 -15.97 -6.33
C GLU A 14 -18.73 -16.02 -6.70
N GLY A 15 -18.40 -16.36 -7.95
CA GLY A 15 -17.03 -16.34 -8.46
C GLY A 15 -16.43 -14.93 -8.46
N PHE A 16 -17.21 -13.92 -8.85
CA PHE A 16 -16.79 -12.53 -8.86
C PHE A 16 -16.54 -12.00 -7.45
N VAL A 17 -17.43 -12.25 -6.49
CA VAL A 17 -17.30 -11.85 -5.09
C VAL A 17 -16.08 -12.49 -4.43
N ARG A 18 -15.80 -13.75 -4.68
CA ARG A 18 -14.66 -14.50 -4.16
C ARG A 18 -13.32 -13.96 -4.68
N ASN A 19 -13.29 -13.50 -5.93
CA ASN A 19 -12.09 -12.87 -6.50
C ASN A 19 -11.76 -11.52 -5.85
N GLU A 20 -12.75 -10.67 -5.56
CA GLU A 20 -12.53 -9.37 -4.91
C GLU A 20 -11.99 -9.51 -3.47
N GLU A 21 -12.38 -10.58 -2.74
CA GLU A 21 -11.78 -10.92 -1.44
C GLU A 21 -10.30 -11.25 -1.55
N ARG A 22 -9.94 -12.04 -2.55
CA ARG A 22 -8.55 -12.44 -2.77
C ARG A 22 -7.66 -11.24 -3.06
N TRP A 23 -8.09 -10.32 -3.92
CA TRP A 23 -7.33 -9.10 -4.22
C TRP A 23 -7.07 -8.27 -2.96
N LEU A 24 -8.09 -8.07 -2.13
CA LEU A 24 -7.94 -7.29 -0.91
C LEU A 24 -7.07 -8.00 0.13
N ARG A 25 -7.14 -9.32 0.24
CA ARG A 25 -6.24 -10.12 1.10
C ARG A 25 -4.78 -9.96 0.67
N TRP A 26 -4.50 -10.10 -0.62
CA TRP A 26 -3.14 -9.89 -1.15
C TRP A 26 -2.66 -8.46 -0.94
N GLY A 27 -3.49 -7.46 -1.20
CA GLY A 27 -3.18 -6.07 -0.91
C GLY A 27 -2.83 -5.84 0.56
N ALA A 28 -3.63 -6.40 1.48
CA ALA A 28 -3.38 -6.30 2.92
C ALA A 28 -2.09 -7.00 3.36
N LEU A 29 -1.82 -8.21 2.85
CA LEU A 29 -0.59 -8.95 3.16
C LEU A 29 0.65 -8.22 2.65
N LEU A 30 0.61 -7.71 1.42
CA LEU A 30 1.72 -6.94 0.84
C LEU A 30 1.95 -5.62 1.60
N THR A 31 0.88 -4.94 2.01
CA THR A 31 0.98 -3.73 2.85
C THR A 31 1.58 -4.07 4.23
N GLY A 32 1.18 -5.19 4.83
CA GLY A 32 1.78 -5.69 6.08
C GLY A 32 3.26 -6.04 5.91
N ALA A 33 3.63 -6.70 4.81
CA ALA A 33 5.03 -6.98 4.51
C ALA A 33 5.84 -5.68 4.32
N ALA A 34 5.26 -4.66 3.69
CA ALA A 34 5.88 -3.34 3.59
C ALA A 34 6.07 -2.67 4.96
N ALA A 35 5.11 -2.81 5.88
CA ALA A 35 5.25 -2.35 7.26
C ALA A 35 6.43 -3.03 7.97
N LEU A 36 6.53 -4.35 7.87
CA LEU A 36 7.64 -5.12 8.44
C LEU A 36 8.99 -4.74 7.80
N LEU A 37 9.02 -4.49 6.49
CA LEU A 37 10.21 -4.02 5.81
C LEU A 37 10.68 -2.66 6.37
N HIS A 38 9.76 -1.73 6.65
CA HIS A 38 10.12 -0.45 7.27
C HIS A 38 10.74 -0.64 8.66
N LEU A 39 10.24 -1.58 9.46
CA LEU A 39 10.87 -1.92 10.72
C LEU A 39 12.27 -2.54 10.51
N ALA A 40 12.42 -3.42 9.53
CA ALA A 40 13.71 -4.04 9.20
C ALA A 40 14.75 -2.98 8.75
N ILE A 41 14.35 -1.91 8.05
CA ILE A 41 15.23 -0.81 7.66
C ILE A 41 15.90 -0.15 8.88
N ILE A 42 15.19 -0.04 10.00
CA ILE A 42 15.74 0.53 11.23
C ILE A 42 16.92 -0.31 11.74
N PHE A 43 16.77 -1.63 11.74
CA PHE A 43 17.82 -2.56 12.16
C PHE A 43 18.98 -2.64 11.15
N GLY A 44 18.70 -2.46 9.87
CA GLY A 44 19.72 -2.41 8.81
C GLY A 44 20.56 -1.14 8.79
N GLY A 45 20.13 -0.10 9.50
CA GLY A 45 20.89 1.13 9.70
C GLY A 45 21.10 1.97 8.43
N PRO A 46 22.16 2.80 8.38
CA PRO A 46 22.36 3.81 7.33
C PRO A 46 22.34 3.27 5.91
N ASP A 47 22.89 2.09 5.68
CA ASP A 47 22.97 1.50 4.34
C ASP A 47 21.61 1.04 3.83
N TRP A 48 20.73 0.58 4.72
CA TRP A 48 19.36 0.22 4.36
C TRP A 48 18.53 1.47 4.07
N TYR A 49 18.73 2.58 4.81
CA TYR A 49 18.08 3.85 4.48
C TYR A 49 18.47 4.32 3.08
N ARG A 50 19.76 4.18 2.69
CA ARG A 50 20.23 4.47 1.33
C ARG A 50 19.59 3.54 0.32
N PHE A 51 19.66 2.24 0.56
CA PHE A 51 19.19 1.22 -0.38
C PHE A 51 17.68 1.37 -0.68
N PHE A 52 16.86 1.56 0.34
CA PHE A 52 15.41 1.70 0.22
C PHE A 52 14.93 3.13 -0.10
N GLY A 53 15.82 4.02 -0.51
CA GLY A 53 15.45 5.31 -1.07
C GLY A 53 14.94 6.34 -0.05
N ALA A 54 15.30 6.20 1.23
CA ALA A 54 14.99 7.21 2.26
C ALA A 54 15.84 8.48 2.12
N GLY A 55 16.91 8.42 1.30
CA GLY A 55 17.80 9.51 0.99
C GLY A 55 19.02 9.60 1.91
N GLU A 56 20.06 10.25 1.40
CA GLU A 56 21.36 10.40 2.10
C GLU A 56 21.24 11.16 3.42
N ARG A 57 20.29 12.11 3.50
CA ARG A 57 20.04 12.84 4.74
C ARG A 57 19.61 11.92 5.89
N MET A 58 18.67 11.00 5.63
CA MET A 58 18.20 10.03 6.62
C MET A 58 19.31 9.06 7.02
N ALA A 59 20.09 8.57 6.05
CA ALA A 59 21.22 7.69 6.29
C ALA A 59 22.29 8.36 7.18
N ARG A 60 22.65 9.61 6.90
CA ARG A 60 23.62 10.38 7.73
C ARG A 60 23.11 10.65 9.13
N LEU A 61 21.83 10.96 9.29
CA LEU A 61 21.25 11.13 10.62
C LEU A 61 21.26 9.82 11.41
N SER A 62 20.95 8.70 10.76
CA SER A 62 21.04 7.38 11.38
C SER A 62 22.48 7.02 11.77
N ALA A 63 23.46 7.29 10.92
CA ALA A 63 24.89 7.09 11.22
C ALA A 63 25.40 7.91 12.42
N ARG A 64 24.80 9.08 12.66
CA ARG A 64 25.10 9.95 13.81
C ARG A 64 24.36 9.57 15.10
N GLY A 65 23.61 8.47 15.09
CA GLY A 65 22.82 8.04 16.24
C GLY A 65 21.56 8.88 16.50
N SER A 66 21.11 9.69 15.52
CA SER A 66 19.87 10.46 15.65
C SER A 66 18.65 9.55 15.67
N ILE A 67 17.73 9.81 16.61
CA ILE A 67 16.46 9.09 16.72
C ILE A 67 15.44 9.48 15.62
N TYR A 68 15.67 10.60 14.92
CA TYR A 68 14.72 11.16 13.95
C TYR A 68 14.37 10.17 12.82
N PRO A 69 15.33 9.51 12.12
CA PRO A 69 15.01 8.51 11.11
C PRO A 69 14.17 7.35 11.65
N THR A 70 14.46 6.90 12.87
CA THR A 70 13.72 5.83 13.53
C THR A 70 12.28 6.23 13.77
N ILE A 71 12.01 7.42 14.32
CA ILE A 71 10.64 7.90 14.58
C ILE A 71 9.84 7.97 13.28
N ILE A 72 10.39 8.56 12.23
CA ILE A 72 9.71 8.67 10.93
C ILE A 72 9.39 7.28 10.37
N THR A 73 10.36 6.37 10.41
CA THR A 73 10.20 5.02 9.84
C THR A 73 9.20 4.17 10.65
N VAL A 74 9.21 4.26 11.98
CA VAL A 74 8.21 3.62 12.85
C VAL A 74 6.82 4.19 12.56
N SER A 75 6.68 5.50 12.41
CA SER A 75 5.39 6.12 12.09
C SER A 75 4.83 5.59 10.77
N ILE A 76 5.67 5.46 9.73
CA ILE A 76 5.27 4.87 8.45
C ILE A 76 4.87 3.41 8.64
N ALA A 77 5.65 2.61 9.38
CA ALA A 77 5.34 1.22 9.65
C ALA A 77 4.00 1.05 10.37
N LEU A 78 3.69 1.89 11.35
CA LEU A 78 2.41 1.89 12.07
C LEU A 78 1.24 2.23 11.14
N ILE A 79 1.38 3.25 10.29
CA ILE A 79 0.36 3.62 9.30
C ILE A 79 0.10 2.46 8.34
N LEU A 80 1.14 1.86 7.78
CA LEU A 80 1.02 0.70 6.88
C LEU A 80 0.41 -0.51 7.60
N GLY A 81 0.81 -0.77 8.85
CA GLY A 81 0.21 -1.81 9.68
C GLY A 81 -1.29 -1.62 9.88
N LEU A 82 -1.69 -0.39 10.20
CA LEU A 82 -3.10 -0.01 10.32
C LEU A 82 -3.84 -0.21 8.99
N TRP A 83 -3.25 0.17 7.86
CA TRP A 83 -3.83 -0.04 6.53
C TRP A 83 -3.99 -1.53 6.20
N ALA A 84 -3.00 -2.35 6.56
CA ALA A 84 -3.10 -3.80 6.41
C ALA A 84 -4.27 -4.38 7.23
N LEU A 85 -4.48 -3.92 8.48
CA LEU A 85 -5.63 -4.31 9.29
C LEU A 85 -6.96 -3.91 8.66
N TYR A 86 -7.08 -2.71 8.09
CA TYR A 86 -8.27 -2.30 7.33
C TYR A 86 -8.49 -3.17 6.10
N GLY A 87 -7.43 -3.55 5.40
CA GLY A 87 -7.50 -4.48 4.27
C GLY A 87 -7.99 -5.87 4.69
N LEU A 88 -7.46 -6.44 5.78
CA LEU A 88 -7.90 -7.72 6.34
C LEU A 88 -9.35 -7.68 6.83
N SER A 89 -9.77 -6.57 7.44
CA SER A 89 -11.16 -6.35 7.86
C SER A 89 -12.11 -6.28 6.66
N GLY A 90 -11.72 -5.59 5.59
CA GLY A 90 -12.49 -5.53 4.35
C GLY A 90 -12.57 -6.87 3.61
N ALA A 91 -11.53 -7.68 3.72
CA ALA A 91 -11.51 -9.06 3.21
C ALA A 91 -12.29 -10.06 4.07
N GLY A 92 -12.81 -9.63 5.24
CA GLY A 92 -13.56 -10.49 6.15
C GLY A 92 -12.69 -11.49 6.92
N VAL A 93 -11.39 -11.26 7.00
CA VAL A 93 -10.45 -12.11 7.78
C VAL A 93 -10.53 -11.78 9.28
N ILE A 94 -10.74 -10.51 9.62
CA ILE A 94 -10.92 -10.03 10.98
C ILE A 94 -12.25 -9.30 11.14
N ARG A 95 -12.64 -9.00 12.38
CA ARG A 95 -13.88 -8.26 12.68
C ARG A 95 -13.92 -6.93 11.93
N ARG A 96 -15.12 -6.48 11.56
CA ARG A 96 -15.31 -5.20 10.85
C ARG A 96 -14.85 -4.03 11.70
N LEU A 97 -13.88 -3.31 11.18
CA LEU A 97 -13.39 -2.07 11.78
C LEU A 97 -14.36 -0.90 11.48
N PRO A 98 -14.43 0.09 12.36
CA PRO A 98 -15.22 1.29 12.13
C PRO A 98 -14.70 2.03 10.90
N LEU A 99 -15.60 2.81 10.23
CA LEU A 99 -15.25 3.61 9.06
C LEU A 99 -14.55 2.84 7.92
N LEU A 100 -14.78 1.51 7.84
CA LEU A 100 -14.11 0.62 6.88
C LEU A 100 -14.15 1.14 5.43
N ARG A 101 -15.31 1.66 4.98
CA ARG A 101 -15.50 2.15 3.61
C ARG A 101 -14.64 3.37 3.28
N PRO A 102 -14.76 4.49 4.03
CA PRO A 102 -13.93 5.66 3.77
C PRO A 102 -12.44 5.36 3.97
N ALA A 103 -12.07 4.49 4.93
CA ALA A 103 -10.69 4.08 5.13
C ALA A 103 -10.11 3.36 3.91
N LEU A 104 -10.82 2.37 3.34
CA LEU A 104 -10.36 1.66 2.13
C LEU A 104 -10.23 2.60 0.92
N LEU A 105 -11.14 3.56 0.76
CA LEU A 105 -11.05 4.57 -0.31
C LEU A 105 -9.87 5.50 -0.11
N LEU A 106 -9.64 5.97 1.13
CA LEU A 106 -8.50 6.81 1.48
C LEU A 106 -7.18 6.09 1.18
N ILE A 107 -7.06 4.83 1.64
CA ILE A 107 -5.86 4.01 1.40
C ILE A 107 -5.62 3.83 -0.09
N ALA A 108 -6.65 3.47 -0.86
CA ALA A 108 -6.55 3.35 -2.31
C ALA A 108 -6.11 4.66 -2.97
N GLY A 109 -6.71 5.78 -2.55
CA GLY A 109 -6.37 7.12 -3.06
C GLY A 109 -4.92 7.51 -2.79
N VAL A 110 -4.43 7.26 -1.57
CA VAL A 110 -3.03 7.56 -1.22
C VAL A 110 -2.06 6.68 -2.02
N TYR A 111 -2.34 5.39 -2.18
CA TYR A 111 -1.52 4.51 -3.01
C TYR A 111 -1.50 4.95 -4.49
N PHE A 112 -2.65 5.31 -5.06
CA PHE A 112 -2.71 5.83 -6.43
C PHE A 112 -1.98 7.16 -6.57
N ALA A 113 -2.17 8.09 -5.64
CA ALA A 113 -1.47 9.37 -5.64
C ALA A 113 0.05 9.16 -5.56
N ARG A 114 0.53 8.29 -4.64
CA ARG A 114 1.96 7.97 -4.50
C ARG A 114 2.52 7.31 -5.77
N GLY A 115 1.76 6.39 -6.37
CA GLY A 115 2.18 5.70 -7.59
C GLY A 115 2.19 6.61 -8.81
N ALA A 116 1.16 7.44 -8.99
CA ALA A 116 1.03 8.35 -10.14
C ALA A 116 1.99 9.54 -10.05
N LEU A 117 2.17 10.12 -8.85
CA LEU A 117 3.00 11.30 -8.65
C LEU A 117 4.48 10.98 -8.44
N GLY A 118 4.84 9.73 -8.12
CA GLY A 118 6.21 9.35 -7.78
C GLY A 118 7.21 9.68 -8.89
N ILE A 119 6.90 9.33 -10.14
CA ILE A 119 7.75 9.61 -11.30
C ILE A 119 7.74 11.09 -11.67
N PRO A 120 6.57 11.75 -11.85
CA PRO A 120 6.53 13.18 -12.15
C PRO A 120 7.26 14.05 -11.12
N LEU A 121 7.09 13.78 -9.83
CA LEU A 121 7.77 14.54 -8.78
C LEU A 121 9.30 14.47 -8.91
N VAL A 122 9.84 13.27 -9.20
CA VAL A 122 11.29 13.11 -9.39
C VAL A 122 11.80 13.80 -10.65
N LEU A 123 11.00 13.83 -11.73
CA LEU A 123 11.42 14.42 -12.99
C LEU A 123 11.30 15.96 -13.02
N PHE A 124 10.24 16.50 -12.44
CA PHE A 124 9.87 17.92 -12.59
C PHE A 124 10.16 18.77 -11.34
N VAL A 125 10.41 18.17 -10.19
CA VAL A 125 10.74 18.91 -8.97
C VAL A 125 12.23 18.81 -8.69
N ASP A 126 12.92 19.94 -8.70
CA ASP A 126 14.32 20.01 -8.34
C ASP A 126 14.51 20.19 -6.83
N GLY A 127 15.28 19.30 -6.24
CA GLY A 127 15.58 19.32 -4.81
C GLY A 127 16.65 18.29 -4.46
N PRO A 128 17.30 18.42 -3.30
CA PRO A 128 18.36 17.49 -2.90
C PRO A 128 17.92 16.05 -2.92
N TYR A 129 16.71 15.76 -2.42
CA TYR A 129 16.15 14.43 -2.36
C TYR A 129 15.70 13.89 -3.74
N THR A 130 15.04 14.71 -4.54
CA THR A 130 14.59 14.31 -5.88
C THR A 130 15.77 14.07 -6.82
N ASN A 131 16.84 14.85 -6.69
CA ASN A 131 18.07 14.67 -7.46
C ASN A 131 18.80 13.36 -7.10
N GLU A 132 18.80 12.95 -5.83
CA GLU A 132 19.27 11.62 -5.44
C GLU A 132 18.42 10.50 -6.09
N LEU A 133 17.09 10.68 -6.12
CA LEU A 133 16.17 9.72 -6.71
C LEU A 133 16.27 9.65 -8.23
N LYS A 134 16.67 10.74 -8.91
CA LYS A 134 17.00 10.72 -10.37
C LYS A 134 18.08 9.69 -10.69
N GLY A 135 19.07 9.51 -9.81
CA GLY A 135 20.08 8.46 -9.92
C GLY A 135 19.56 7.03 -9.66
N ARG A 136 18.31 6.88 -9.21
CA ARG A 136 17.68 5.61 -8.85
C ARG A 136 16.31 5.41 -9.48
N MET A 137 16.17 5.77 -10.74
CA MET A 137 14.90 5.73 -11.46
C MET A 137 14.23 4.33 -11.44
N THR A 138 15.03 3.26 -11.51
CA THR A 138 14.49 1.88 -11.41
C THR A 138 13.75 1.68 -10.09
N PHE A 139 14.30 2.15 -8.97
CA PHE A 139 13.64 2.06 -7.66
C PHE A 139 12.34 2.89 -7.63
N VAL A 140 12.37 4.11 -8.17
CA VAL A 140 11.18 4.97 -8.27
C VAL A 140 10.09 4.32 -9.10
N PHE A 141 10.46 3.74 -10.26
CA PHE A 141 9.52 3.06 -11.14
C PHE A 141 8.90 1.83 -10.47
N VAL A 142 9.73 0.94 -9.89
CA VAL A 142 9.24 -0.28 -9.22
C VAL A 142 8.33 0.08 -8.04
N SER A 143 8.74 1.04 -7.19
CA SER A 143 7.94 1.45 -6.04
C SER A 143 6.61 2.11 -6.45
N SER A 144 6.60 2.89 -7.54
CA SER A 144 5.39 3.48 -8.10
C SER A 144 4.44 2.41 -8.64
N LEU A 145 4.97 1.41 -9.35
CA LEU A 145 4.17 0.28 -9.86
C LEU A 145 3.54 -0.52 -8.70
N VAL A 146 4.32 -0.84 -7.68
CA VAL A 146 3.81 -1.52 -6.48
C VAL A 146 2.69 -0.71 -5.83
N CYS A 147 2.85 0.60 -5.69
CA CYS A 147 1.81 1.47 -5.13
C CYS A 147 0.53 1.46 -5.99
N ILE A 148 0.64 1.52 -7.32
CA ILE A 148 -0.53 1.43 -8.22
C ILE A 148 -1.25 0.08 -8.05
N LEU A 149 -0.51 -1.03 -7.99
CA LEU A 149 -1.08 -2.36 -7.79
C LEU A 149 -1.81 -2.47 -6.44
N LEU A 150 -1.21 -1.96 -5.36
CA LEU A 150 -1.84 -1.90 -4.04
C LEU A 150 -3.08 -1.03 -4.07
N GLY A 151 -3.02 0.16 -4.68
CA GLY A 151 -4.17 1.04 -4.87
C GLY A 151 -5.33 0.33 -5.56
N PHE A 152 -5.03 -0.45 -6.60
CA PHE A 152 -6.03 -1.25 -7.31
C PHE A 152 -6.65 -2.34 -6.43
N CYS A 153 -5.85 -3.05 -5.63
CA CYS A 153 -6.34 -4.05 -4.68
C CYS A 153 -7.31 -3.45 -3.67
N TYR A 154 -6.97 -2.30 -3.08
CA TYR A 154 -7.81 -1.61 -2.10
C TYR A 154 -9.07 -0.99 -2.74
N ALA A 155 -8.98 -0.42 -3.95
CA ALA A 155 -10.12 0.12 -4.67
C ALA A 155 -11.15 -0.96 -5.00
N ARG A 156 -10.71 -2.13 -5.48
CA ARG A 156 -11.57 -3.30 -5.71
C ARG A 156 -12.27 -3.75 -4.42
N GLY A 157 -11.52 -3.80 -3.32
CA GLY A 157 -12.07 -4.12 -2.01
C GLY A 157 -13.11 -3.10 -1.52
N ALA A 158 -12.85 -1.80 -1.68
CA ALA A 158 -13.79 -0.74 -1.34
C ALA A 158 -15.09 -0.88 -2.13
N ALA A 159 -15.03 -1.08 -3.45
CA ALA A 159 -16.19 -1.27 -4.32
C ALA A 159 -17.07 -2.45 -3.85
N ARG A 160 -16.46 -3.56 -3.43
CA ARG A 160 -17.17 -4.71 -2.87
C ARG A 160 -17.90 -4.38 -1.57
N VAL A 161 -17.21 -3.76 -0.61
CA VAL A 161 -17.80 -3.41 0.68
C VAL A 161 -18.97 -2.44 0.50
N TRP A 162 -18.98 -1.65 -0.58
CA TRP A 162 -20.09 -0.76 -0.93
C TRP A 162 -21.32 -1.54 -1.46
N ARG A 163 -21.12 -2.54 -2.33
CA ARG A 163 -22.21 -3.32 -2.94
C ARG A 163 -22.95 -4.26 -1.96
N ARG A 164 -22.33 -4.64 -0.83
CA ARG A 164 -22.96 -5.52 0.16
C ARG A 164 -24.09 -4.88 1.00
N ARG A 165 -24.49 -3.63 0.74
CA ARG A 165 -25.60 -2.94 1.42
C ARG A 165 -26.82 -2.70 0.53
N VAL A 166 -26.78 -3.12 -0.72
CA VAL A 166 -27.95 -3.17 -1.62
C VAL A 166 -28.41 -4.61 -1.75
#